data_86fd6bcb8e3f4cc54cfe4cccb43b20bf
#
_entry.id   86fd6bcb8e3f4cc54cfe4cccb43b20bf
#
_cell.length_a   1.000
_cell.length_b   1.000
_cell.length_c   1.000
_cell.angle_alpha   90.00
_cell.angle_beta   90.00
_cell.angle_gamma   90.00
#
_symmetry.space_group_name_H-M   'P 1'
#
loop_
_entity.id
_entity.type
_entity.pdbx_description
1 polymer ?
#
loop_
_entity_poly.entity_id
_entity_poly.type
_entity_poly.pdbx_seq_one_letter_code
_entity_poly.pdbx_strand_id
1 'polypeptide(L)'
;MGEKKFKHVMIDTETLGRTPGSVVRSVAAVEFDPQTGETGRKKVWKIDLADSIRYGFKVESSTLKWWMMQSEEARRDFVEGAETPLVDFLDDLDDFLSCVNEENDFTLWCLQLDFDVPMLRSYYAWYNLNAHGCDEEVLPWNFRKVRDVRPYMDALDSAGLLPPKVTDRHTPLADCLAQINYVHLVEKNNLVVR
;
A
#
# COMPACT_ATOMS: atom_id res chain seq x y z
N MET A 1 0.03 27.05 14.92
CA MET A 1 -0.52 25.72 15.16
C MET A 1 0.47 24.75 14.58
N GLY A 2 1.11 23.90 15.40
CA GLY A 2 2.05 22.89 14.88
C GLY A 2 1.30 21.92 13.97
N GLU A 3 1.91 21.56 12.88
CA GLU A 3 1.41 20.58 11.93
C GLU A 3 1.19 19.26 12.67
N LYS A 4 0.00 18.66 12.56
CA LYS A 4 -0.32 17.39 13.23
C LYS A 4 0.55 16.30 12.59
N LYS A 5 1.49 15.74 13.34
CA LYS A 5 2.33 14.63 12.86
C LYS A 5 1.57 13.32 13.02
N PHE A 6 1.22 12.68 11.92
CA PHE A 6 0.68 11.33 11.91
C PHE A 6 1.80 10.30 12.15
N LYS A 7 1.46 9.17 12.77
CA LYS A 7 2.41 8.08 13.07
C LYS A 7 2.01 6.76 12.44
N HIS A 8 1.02 6.77 11.57
CA HIS A 8 0.54 5.60 10.87
C HIS A 8 0.39 5.92 9.39
N VAL A 9 0.82 4.97 8.56
CA VAL A 9 0.67 5.03 7.10
C VAL A 9 -0.04 3.77 6.65
N MET A 10 -1.16 3.91 5.96
CA MET A 10 -1.80 2.84 5.23
C MET A 10 -1.23 2.78 3.83
N ILE A 11 -0.89 1.57 3.37
CA ILE A 11 -0.40 1.34 2.00
C ILE A 11 -1.23 0.24 1.35
N ASP A 12 -1.46 0.39 0.05
CA ASP A 12 -2.15 -0.59 -0.78
C ASP A 12 -1.53 -0.62 -2.18
N THR A 13 -1.47 -1.81 -2.80
CA THR A 13 -0.82 -2.00 -4.09
C THR A 13 -1.72 -2.71 -5.09
N GLU A 14 -1.74 -2.21 -6.33
CA GLU A 14 -2.32 -2.92 -7.46
C GLU A 14 -1.22 -3.55 -8.32
N THR A 15 -1.37 -4.83 -8.65
CA THR A 15 -0.28 -5.61 -9.24
C THR A 15 -0.70 -6.40 -10.47
N LEU A 16 0.28 -6.83 -11.27
CA LEU A 16 0.10 -7.79 -12.36
C LEU A 16 0.59 -9.20 -12.02
N GLY A 17 0.72 -9.49 -10.72
CA GLY A 17 1.03 -10.83 -10.23
C GLY A 17 0.83 -10.93 -8.73
N ARG A 18 0.94 -12.15 -8.17
CA ARG A 18 0.67 -12.43 -6.76
C ARG A 18 1.90 -12.83 -5.96
N THR A 19 3.06 -12.84 -6.61
CA THR A 19 4.32 -13.24 -5.98
C THR A 19 5.30 -12.08 -5.96
N PRO A 20 6.18 -11.96 -4.96
CA PRO A 20 7.25 -10.97 -4.95
C PRO A 20 8.06 -11.01 -6.25
N GLY A 21 8.42 -9.85 -6.77
CA GLY A 21 9.03 -9.72 -8.11
C GLY A 21 8.02 -9.63 -9.26
N SER A 22 6.73 -9.54 -8.96
CA SER A 22 5.71 -9.19 -9.96
C SER A 22 5.65 -7.68 -10.16
N VAL A 23 5.15 -7.29 -11.34
CA VAL A 23 4.92 -5.88 -11.67
C VAL A 23 3.87 -5.29 -10.72
N VAL A 24 4.24 -4.22 -10.03
CA VAL A 24 3.33 -3.34 -9.27
C VAL A 24 2.92 -2.21 -10.20
N ARG A 25 1.63 -2.06 -10.42
CA ARG A 25 1.06 -1.04 -11.31
C ARG A 25 0.87 0.30 -10.60
N SER A 26 0.31 0.23 -9.41
CA SER A 26 0.08 1.44 -8.61
C SER A 26 0.20 1.17 -7.12
N VAL A 27 0.55 2.22 -6.41
CA VAL A 27 0.68 2.23 -4.95
C VAL A 27 -0.03 3.46 -4.42
N ALA A 28 -0.79 3.32 -3.34
CA ALA A 28 -1.25 4.45 -2.56
C ALA A 28 -0.64 4.42 -1.16
N ALA A 29 -0.33 5.58 -0.63
CA ALA A 29 0.07 5.77 0.76
C ALA A 29 -0.76 6.89 1.38
N VAL A 30 -1.30 6.64 2.59
CA VAL A 30 -2.18 7.57 3.30
C VAL A 30 -1.75 7.63 4.76
N GLU A 31 -1.36 8.82 5.22
CA GLU A 31 -1.16 9.07 6.65
C GLU A 31 -2.50 9.10 7.36
N PHE A 32 -2.57 8.53 8.59
CA PHE A 32 -3.79 8.53 9.35
C PHE A 32 -3.56 8.44 10.87
N ASP A 33 -4.63 8.73 11.60
CA ASP A 33 -4.73 8.53 13.04
C ASP A 33 -5.81 7.46 13.32
N PRO A 34 -5.44 6.28 13.85
CA PRO A 34 -6.39 5.19 14.11
C PRO A 34 -7.50 5.59 15.10
N GLN A 35 -7.20 6.46 16.05
CA GLN A 35 -8.17 6.86 17.11
C GLN A 35 -9.26 7.77 16.55
N THR A 36 -8.89 8.72 15.69
CA THR A 36 -9.82 9.72 15.15
C THR A 36 -10.34 9.38 13.76
N GLY A 37 -9.66 8.52 13.02
CA GLY A 37 -9.93 8.24 11.61
C GLY A 37 -9.52 9.38 10.67
N GLU A 38 -8.92 10.46 11.20
CA GLU A 38 -8.42 11.57 10.38
C GLU A 38 -7.28 11.10 9.48
N THR A 39 -7.23 11.64 8.28
CA THR A 39 -6.16 11.38 7.31
C THR A 39 -5.32 12.62 7.08
N GLY A 40 -4.00 12.41 6.95
CA GLY A 40 -3.03 13.42 6.57
C GLY A 40 -2.74 13.44 5.08
N ARG A 41 -1.43 13.48 4.73
CA ARG A 41 -1.00 13.44 3.33
C ARG A 41 -1.45 12.14 2.67
N LYS A 42 -1.76 12.24 1.39
CA LYS A 42 -2.15 11.12 0.53
C LYS A 42 -1.37 11.22 -0.75
N LYS A 43 -0.81 10.12 -1.20
CA LYS A 43 -0.13 10.06 -2.49
C LYS A 43 -0.48 8.76 -3.21
N VAL A 44 -0.64 8.87 -4.52
CA VAL A 44 -0.84 7.72 -5.42
C VAL A 44 0.20 7.82 -6.52
N TRP A 45 0.87 6.71 -6.76
CA TRP A 45 1.80 6.55 -7.88
C TRP A 45 1.26 5.51 -8.83
N LYS A 46 1.35 5.79 -10.11
CA LYS A 46 1.19 4.81 -11.18
C LYS A 46 2.56 4.56 -11.78
N ILE A 47 3.07 3.35 -11.59
CA ILE A 47 4.43 3.00 -11.96
C ILE A 47 4.47 2.64 -13.44
N ASP A 48 5.50 3.10 -14.15
CA ASP A 48 5.71 2.76 -15.55
C ASP A 48 5.87 1.24 -15.71
N LEU A 49 4.93 0.65 -16.44
CA LEU A 49 4.91 -0.80 -16.68
C LEU A 49 6.10 -1.24 -17.53
N ALA A 50 6.50 -0.43 -18.53
CA ALA A 50 7.62 -0.76 -19.41
C ALA A 50 8.93 -0.77 -18.61
N ASP A 51 9.12 0.17 -17.69
CA ASP A 51 10.26 0.19 -16.78
C ASP A 51 10.30 -1.07 -15.90
N SER A 52 9.21 -1.39 -15.23
CA SER A 52 9.13 -2.56 -14.35
C SER A 52 9.46 -3.85 -15.12
N ILE A 53 8.90 -4.03 -16.31
CA ILE A 53 9.16 -5.20 -17.15
C ILE A 53 10.63 -5.22 -17.62
N ARG A 54 11.17 -4.08 -18.04
CA ARG A 54 12.58 -3.95 -18.47
C ARG A 54 13.56 -4.33 -17.37
N TYR A 55 13.21 -4.03 -16.11
CA TYR A 55 14.01 -4.39 -14.93
C TYR A 55 13.78 -5.80 -14.42
N GLY A 56 12.95 -6.59 -15.10
CA GLY A 56 12.79 -8.03 -14.86
C GLY A 56 11.63 -8.40 -13.95
N PHE A 57 10.79 -7.46 -13.57
CA PHE A 57 9.55 -7.76 -12.86
C PHE A 57 8.56 -8.49 -13.76
N LYS A 58 7.82 -9.43 -13.20
CA LYS A 58 7.05 -10.41 -13.99
C LYS A 58 5.57 -10.06 -14.03
N VAL A 59 4.94 -10.37 -15.15
CA VAL A 59 3.49 -10.34 -15.33
C VAL A 59 2.95 -11.76 -15.26
N GLU A 60 2.01 -12.04 -14.34
CA GLU A 60 1.32 -13.32 -14.25
C GLU A 60 0.07 -13.31 -15.14
N SER A 61 -0.03 -14.29 -16.04
CA SER A 61 -1.15 -14.39 -16.98
C SER A 61 -2.52 -14.54 -16.28
N SER A 62 -2.56 -15.17 -15.11
CA SER A 62 -3.76 -15.31 -14.30
C SER A 62 -4.27 -13.96 -13.80
N THR A 63 -3.36 -13.12 -13.30
CA THR A 63 -3.69 -11.78 -12.80
C THR A 63 -4.08 -10.85 -13.93
N LEU A 64 -3.39 -10.93 -15.08
CA LEU A 64 -3.78 -10.17 -16.28
C LEU A 64 -5.21 -10.52 -16.72
N LYS A 65 -5.54 -11.82 -16.79
CA LYS A 65 -6.91 -12.27 -17.12
C LYS A 65 -7.93 -11.77 -16.11
N TRP A 66 -7.59 -11.76 -14.82
CA TRP A 66 -8.44 -11.25 -13.76
C TRP A 66 -8.73 -9.75 -13.96
N TRP A 67 -7.72 -8.93 -14.28
CA TRP A 67 -7.89 -7.51 -14.60
C TRP A 67 -8.82 -7.29 -15.80
N MET A 68 -8.71 -8.12 -16.83
CA MET A 68 -9.59 -8.02 -18.01
C MET A 68 -11.07 -8.28 -17.69
N MET A 69 -11.36 -8.94 -16.58
CA MET A 69 -12.73 -9.24 -16.11
C MET A 69 -13.29 -8.22 -15.12
N GLN A 70 -12.49 -7.24 -14.68
CA GLN A 70 -12.94 -6.19 -13.77
C GLN A 70 -13.87 -5.19 -14.48
N SER A 71 -14.52 -4.31 -13.69
CA SER A 71 -15.37 -3.25 -14.21
C SER A 71 -14.62 -2.34 -15.21
N GLU A 72 -15.34 -1.66 -16.08
CA GLU A 72 -14.74 -0.71 -17.01
C GLU A 72 -13.99 0.39 -16.26
N GLU A 73 -14.53 0.85 -15.15
CA GLU A 73 -13.94 1.89 -14.30
C GLU A 73 -12.61 1.41 -13.69
N ALA A 74 -12.56 0.22 -13.09
CA ALA A 74 -11.34 -0.36 -12.54
C ALA A 74 -10.26 -0.55 -13.61
N ARG A 75 -10.65 -1.02 -14.81
CA ARG A 75 -9.71 -1.17 -15.92
C ARG A 75 -9.21 0.17 -16.44
N ARG A 76 -10.07 1.19 -16.47
CA ARG A 76 -9.69 2.54 -16.88
C ARG A 76 -8.69 3.13 -15.88
N ASP A 77 -8.98 3.05 -14.59
CA ASP A 77 -8.05 3.53 -13.56
C ASP A 77 -6.70 2.79 -13.62
N PHE A 78 -6.73 1.48 -13.89
CA PHE A 78 -5.51 0.70 -14.05
C PHE A 78 -4.65 1.16 -15.24
N VAL A 79 -5.26 1.54 -16.36
CA VAL A 79 -4.56 1.87 -17.61
C VAL A 79 -4.21 3.35 -17.71
N GLU A 80 -5.15 4.25 -17.35
CA GLU A 80 -5.01 5.69 -17.56
C GLU A 80 -4.18 6.38 -16.48
N GLY A 81 -3.71 7.58 -16.79
CA GLY A 81 -2.98 8.48 -15.90
C GLY A 81 -1.48 8.56 -16.21
N ALA A 82 -0.84 9.58 -15.67
CA ALA A 82 0.60 9.77 -15.81
C ALA A 82 1.34 8.67 -15.06
N GLU A 83 2.33 8.08 -15.71
CA GLU A 83 3.19 7.05 -15.14
C GLU A 83 4.47 7.67 -14.56
N THR A 84 4.92 7.11 -13.46
CA THR A 84 6.15 7.50 -12.78
C THR A 84 7.23 6.46 -13.07
N PRO A 85 8.41 6.84 -13.54
CA PRO A 85 9.54 5.92 -13.66
C PRO A 85 9.81 5.19 -12.34
N LEU A 86 10.26 3.95 -12.41
CA LEU A 86 10.37 3.09 -11.22
C LEU A 86 11.31 3.66 -10.16
N VAL A 87 12.43 4.24 -10.56
CA VAL A 87 13.38 4.86 -9.61
C VAL A 87 12.75 6.07 -8.95
N ASP A 88 12.14 6.96 -9.74
CA ASP A 88 11.48 8.18 -9.24
C ASP A 88 10.34 7.84 -8.28
N PHE A 89 9.63 6.73 -8.52
CA PHE A 89 8.61 6.23 -7.59
C PHE A 89 9.22 5.85 -6.23
N LEU A 90 10.35 5.13 -6.25
CA LEU A 90 10.98 4.66 -5.00
C LEU A 90 11.60 5.83 -4.22
N ASP A 91 12.23 6.79 -4.90
CA ASP A 91 12.71 8.03 -4.30
C ASP A 91 11.55 8.80 -3.66
N ASP A 92 10.46 8.97 -4.39
CA ASP A 92 9.25 9.67 -3.93
C ASP A 92 8.55 8.95 -2.76
N LEU A 93 8.58 7.61 -2.72
CA LEU A 93 8.02 6.84 -1.61
C LEU A 93 8.90 6.98 -0.37
N ASP A 94 10.22 6.95 -0.52
CA ASP A 94 11.17 7.19 0.56
C ASP A 94 10.97 8.59 1.17
N ASP A 95 10.85 9.61 0.33
CA ASP A 95 10.57 10.98 0.75
C ASP A 95 9.23 11.09 1.48
N PHE A 96 8.18 10.42 0.97
CA PHE A 96 6.89 10.41 1.64
C PHE A 96 6.97 9.78 3.03
N LEU A 97 7.64 8.63 3.15
CA LEU A 97 7.73 7.90 4.41
C LEU A 97 8.68 8.57 5.42
N SER A 98 9.79 9.16 4.98
CA SER A 98 10.74 9.88 5.85
C SER A 98 10.13 11.13 6.47
N CYS A 99 9.23 11.82 5.76
CA CYS A 99 8.51 12.96 6.28
C CYS A 99 7.49 12.63 7.38
N VAL A 100 7.07 11.36 7.50
CA VAL A 100 6.16 10.92 8.57
C VAL A 100 6.86 11.02 9.93
N ASN A 101 8.13 10.62 9.98
CA ASN A 101 8.96 10.74 11.17
C ASN A 101 10.45 10.63 10.81
N GLU A 102 11.27 11.56 11.31
CA GLU A 102 12.71 11.63 11.10
C GLU A 102 13.49 10.36 11.51
N GLU A 103 12.91 9.49 12.34
CA GLU A 103 13.52 8.26 12.87
C GLU A 103 12.91 6.97 12.29
N ASN A 104 12.10 7.02 11.21
CA ASN A 104 11.30 5.89 10.72
C ASN A 104 10.42 5.24 11.81
N ASP A 105 10.02 6.05 12.81
CA ASP A 105 9.21 5.63 13.96
C ASP A 105 7.71 5.75 13.67
N PHE A 106 7.27 5.20 12.56
CA PHE A 106 5.85 5.10 12.20
C PHE A 106 5.44 3.63 12.06
N THR A 107 4.14 3.39 12.08
CA THR A 107 3.55 2.07 11.83
C THR A 107 3.03 2.01 10.40
N LEU A 108 3.54 1.06 9.63
CA LEU A 108 3.06 0.74 8.28
C LEU A 108 1.91 -0.25 8.38
N TRP A 109 0.83 0.01 7.65
CA TRP A 109 -0.36 -0.83 7.60
C TRP A 109 -0.67 -1.26 6.18
N CYS A 110 -1.14 -2.49 6.01
CA CYS A 110 -1.70 -2.98 4.76
C CYS A 110 -2.77 -4.04 5.04
N LEU A 111 -3.59 -4.35 4.05
CA LEU A 111 -4.63 -5.36 4.21
C LEU A 111 -4.04 -6.77 4.34
N GLN A 112 -2.95 -7.06 3.63
CA GLN A 112 -2.31 -8.36 3.60
C GLN A 112 -0.80 -8.23 3.77
N LEU A 113 -0.29 -8.53 4.96
CA LEU A 113 1.15 -8.49 5.25
C LEU A 113 1.98 -9.39 4.35
N ASP A 114 1.42 -10.50 3.92
CA ASP A 114 2.03 -11.49 3.05
C ASP A 114 1.87 -11.17 1.55
N PHE A 115 1.33 -9.99 1.21
CA PHE A 115 1.17 -9.54 -0.17
C PHE A 115 1.86 -8.19 -0.43
N ASP A 116 1.32 -7.08 0.09
CA ASP A 116 1.82 -5.72 -0.21
C ASP A 116 3.28 -5.52 0.21
N VAL A 117 3.62 -5.94 1.43
CA VAL A 117 4.96 -5.76 1.97
C VAL A 117 6.00 -6.57 1.21
N PRO A 118 5.83 -7.88 0.92
CA PRO A 118 6.76 -8.62 0.08
C PRO A 118 6.89 -8.09 -1.35
N MET A 119 5.81 -7.55 -1.93
CA MET A 119 5.87 -6.88 -3.23
C MET A 119 6.81 -5.68 -3.18
N LEU A 120 6.60 -4.76 -2.26
CA LEU A 120 7.44 -3.58 -2.10
C LEU A 120 8.89 -3.95 -1.72
N ARG A 121 9.10 -4.94 -0.85
CA ARG A 121 10.45 -5.42 -0.53
C ARG A 121 11.20 -5.89 -1.76
N SER A 122 10.55 -6.54 -2.72
CA SER A 122 11.20 -6.95 -3.96
C SER A 122 11.63 -5.77 -4.84
N TYR A 123 10.88 -4.67 -4.78
CA TYR A 123 11.24 -3.40 -5.43
C TYR A 123 12.42 -2.73 -4.74
N TYR A 124 12.42 -2.68 -3.42
CA TYR A 124 13.55 -2.14 -2.65
C TYR A 124 14.81 -3.00 -2.79
N ALA A 125 14.71 -4.32 -2.85
CA ALA A 125 15.85 -5.18 -3.12
C ALA A 125 16.47 -4.88 -4.48
N TRP A 126 15.64 -4.69 -5.50
CA TRP A 126 16.12 -4.26 -6.82
C TRP A 126 16.74 -2.85 -6.77
N TYR A 127 16.11 -1.91 -6.10
CA TYR A 127 16.53 -0.52 -6.00
C TYR A 127 17.87 -0.37 -5.26
N ASN A 128 18.01 -1.00 -4.10
CA ASN A 128 19.26 -0.97 -3.34
C ASN A 128 20.43 -1.52 -4.16
N LEU A 129 20.22 -2.62 -4.86
CA LEU A 129 21.26 -3.23 -5.68
C LEU A 129 21.60 -2.39 -6.92
N ASN A 130 20.61 -1.92 -7.66
CA ASN A 130 20.81 -1.34 -8.98
C ASN A 130 20.99 0.18 -8.98
N ALA A 131 20.37 0.90 -8.05
CA ALA A 131 20.52 2.34 -7.92
C ALA A 131 21.65 2.73 -6.96
N HIS A 132 21.87 1.94 -5.90
CA HIS A 132 22.83 2.27 -4.84
C HIS A 132 24.02 1.30 -4.75
N GLY A 133 24.02 0.19 -5.51
CA GLY A 133 25.10 -0.81 -5.47
C GLY A 133 25.19 -1.54 -4.11
N CYS A 134 24.11 -1.56 -3.33
CA CYS A 134 24.02 -2.16 -2.02
C CYS A 134 23.24 -3.47 -2.10
N ASP A 135 23.80 -4.56 -1.63
CA ASP A 135 23.15 -5.87 -1.55
C ASP A 135 22.44 -6.12 -0.21
N GLU A 136 22.55 -5.18 0.74
CA GLU A 136 21.82 -5.22 1.98
C GLU A 136 20.36 -4.77 1.80
N GLU A 137 19.45 -5.36 2.58
CA GLU A 137 18.06 -4.95 2.58
C GLU A 137 17.89 -3.66 3.39
N VAL A 138 17.85 -2.53 2.70
CA VAL A 138 17.51 -1.23 3.27
C VAL A 138 16.06 -0.92 2.95
N LEU A 139 15.24 -0.73 3.98
CA LEU A 139 13.81 -0.42 3.85
C LEU A 139 13.49 0.90 4.56
N PRO A 140 12.60 1.74 4.01
CA PRO A 140 12.22 3.01 4.63
C PRO A 140 11.28 2.84 5.84
N TRP A 141 10.97 1.62 6.22
CA TRP A 141 10.15 1.32 7.41
C TRP A 141 10.81 0.29 8.33
N ASN A 142 10.43 0.33 9.60
CA ASN A 142 10.86 -0.68 10.56
C ASN A 142 9.97 -1.94 10.42
N PHE A 143 10.59 -3.09 10.11
CA PHE A 143 9.87 -4.36 9.92
C PHE A 143 9.07 -4.82 11.16
N ARG A 144 9.43 -4.35 12.37
CA ARG A 144 8.69 -4.64 13.61
C ARG A 144 7.41 -3.80 13.75
N LYS A 145 7.30 -2.74 12.96
CA LYS A 145 6.17 -1.80 12.98
C LYS A 145 5.27 -1.94 11.75
N VAL A 146 5.14 -3.15 11.25
CA VAL A 146 4.18 -3.45 10.19
C VAL A 146 2.96 -4.14 10.79
N ARG A 147 1.75 -3.79 10.32
CA ARG A 147 0.46 -4.27 10.83
C ARG A 147 -0.45 -4.72 9.71
N ASP A 148 -1.20 -5.79 9.99
CA ASP A 148 -2.23 -6.35 9.11
C ASP A 148 -3.62 -5.84 9.51
N VAL A 149 -4.43 -5.45 8.55
CA VAL A 149 -5.80 -4.97 8.77
C VAL A 149 -6.79 -6.13 8.94
N ARG A 150 -6.48 -7.33 8.44
CA ARG A 150 -7.40 -8.50 8.51
C ARG A 150 -7.91 -8.81 9.91
N PRO A 151 -7.08 -8.86 10.98
CA PRO A 151 -7.58 -9.08 12.33
C PRO A 151 -8.56 -8.01 12.81
N TYR A 152 -8.44 -6.78 12.30
CA TYR A 152 -9.39 -5.70 12.57
C TYR A 152 -10.74 -5.95 11.88
N MET A 153 -10.71 -6.43 10.65
CA MET A 153 -11.94 -6.82 9.93
C MET A 153 -12.63 -7.99 10.64
N ASP A 154 -11.88 -8.99 11.10
CA ASP A 154 -12.43 -10.14 11.84
C ASP A 154 -13.09 -9.71 13.17
N ALA A 155 -12.49 -8.74 13.88
CA ALA A 155 -13.06 -8.17 15.09
C ALA A 155 -14.37 -7.42 14.80
N LEU A 156 -14.43 -6.65 13.70
CA LEU A 156 -15.65 -5.96 13.27
C LEU A 156 -16.75 -6.93 12.85
N ASP A 157 -16.41 -7.97 12.09
CA ASP A 157 -17.36 -8.99 11.67
C ASP A 157 -17.96 -9.71 12.88
N SER A 158 -17.11 -10.13 13.82
CA SER A 158 -17.51 -10.76 15.07
C SER A 158 -18.45 -9.89 15.93
N ALA A 159 -18.30 -8.56 15.84
CA ALA A 159 -19.13 -7.59 16.53
C ALA A 159 -20.39 -7.18 15.73
N GLY A 160 -20.55 -7.65 14.48
CA GLY A 160 -21.62 -7.22 13.58
C GLY A 160 -21.50 -5.77 13.11
N LEU A 161 -20.29 -5.21 13.13
CA LEU A 161 -19.98 -3.82 12.78
C LEU A 161 -19.18 -3.68 11.49
N LEU A 162 -18.90 -4.78 10.78
CA LEU A 162 -18.16 -4.72 9.52
C LEU A 162 -18.97 -3.96 8.47
N PRO A 163 -18.45 -2.85 7.93
CA PRO A 163 -19.15 -2.11 6.89
C PRO A 163 -19.39 -2.97 5.65
N PRO A 164 -20.49 -2.73 4.92
CA PRO A 164 -20.74 -3.44 3.67
C PRO A 164 -19.57 -3.22 2.69
N LYS A 165 -19.24 -4.28 1.93
CA LYS A 165 -18.20 -4.16 0.90
C LYS A 165 -18.59 -3.10 -0.11
N VAL A 166 -17.68 -2.17 -0.35
CA VAL A 166 -17.80 -1.22 -1.46
C VAL A 166 -17.56 -1.98 -2.77
N THR A 167 -18.48 -1.88 -3.71
CA THR A 167 -18.55 -2.75 -4.90
C THR A 167 -17.57 -2.38 -6.00
N ASP A 168 -17.08 -1.15 -6.06
CA ASP A 168 -16.14 -0.68 -7.10
C ASP A 168 -14.76 -0.37 -6.49
N ARG A 169 -14.13 -1.43 -5.96
CA ARG A 169 -12.76 -1.39 -5.48
C ARG A 169 -11.80 -1.68 -6.64
N HIS A 170 -10.56 -1.62 -6.38
CA HIS A 170 -9.40 -1.75 -7.26
C HIS A 170 -8.84 -0.39 -7.69
N THR A 171 -8.98 0.59 -6.79
CA THR A 171 -8.13 1.77 -6.80
C THR A 171 -7.40 1.84 -5.46
N PRO A 172 -6.07 1.90 -5.42
CA PRO A 172 -5.33 1.72 -4.18
C PRO A 172 -5.64 2.80 -3.13
N LEU A 173 -6.03 4.00 -3.56
CA LEU A 173 -6.45 5.05 -2.63
C LEU A 173 -7.79 4.75 -1.95
N ALA A 174 -8.78 4.26 -2.71
CA ALA A 174 -10.08 3.91 -2.13
C ALA A 174 -9.95 2.73 -1.16
N ASP A 175 -9.09 1.77 -1.50
CA ASP A 175 -8.82 0.62 -0.64
C ASP A 175 -8.08 1.04 0.64
N CYS A 176 -7.06 1.91 0.57
CA CYS A 176 -6.45 2.52 1.76
C CYS A 176 -7.48 3.20 2.67
N LEU A 177 -8.37 4.02 2.13
CA LEU A 177 -9.37 4.74 2.92
C LEU A 177 -10.39 3.78 3.58
N ALA A 178 -10.80 2.72 2.89
CA ALA A 178 -11.66 1.70 3.47
C ALA A 178 -10.95 0.93 4.60
N GLN A 179 -9.69 0.58 4.42
CA GLN A 179 -8.85 -0.10 5.42
C GLN A 179 -8.63 0.77 6.66
N ILE A 180 -8.38 2.07 6.49
CA ILE A 180 -8.31 3.05 7.59
C ILE A 180 -9.60 3.09 8.38
N ASN A 181 -10.76 3.06 7.70
CA ASN A 181 -12.05 3.04 8.37
C ASN A 181 -12.24 1.77 9.21
N TYR A 182 -11.78 0.60 8.77
CA TYR A 182 -11.83 -0.63 9.58
C TYR A 182 -11.01 -0.47 10.87
N VAL A 183 -9.78 0.03 10.76
CA VAL A 183 -8.92 0.27 11.93
C VAL A 183 -9.58 1.25 12.89
N HIS A 184 -10.07 2.39 12.37
CA HIS A 184 -10.74 3.41 13.18
C HIS A 184 -11.99 2.86 13.91
N LEU A 185 -12.83 2.08 13.23
CA LEU A 185 -14.04 1.52 13.83
C LEU A 185 -13.73 0.56 14.98
N VAL A 186 -12.66 -0.22 14.89
CA VAL A 186 -12.20 -1.10 15.98
C VAL A 186 -11.76 -0.28 17.19
N GLU A 187 -10.92 0.72 16.96
CA GLU A 187 -10.42 1.61 18.02
C GLU A 187 -11.58 2.38 18.69
N LYS A 188 -12.47 2.97 17.89
CA LYS A 188 -13.64 3.71 18.37
C LYS A 188 -14.59 2.88 19.22
N ASN A 189 -14.75 1.60 18.92
CA ASN A 189 -15.63 0.70 19.64
C ASN A 189 -14.88 -0.12 20.71
N ASN A 190 -13.60 0.11 20.94
CA ASN A 190 -12.74 -0.62 21.88
C ASN A 190 -12.82 -2.14 21.70
N LEU A 191 -12.83 -2.61 20.44
CA LEU A 191 -12.89 -4.04 20.14
C LEU A 191 -11.52 -4.69 20.39
N VAL A 192 -11.55 -5.96 20.79
CA VAL A 192 -10.33 -6.72 21.01
C VAL A 192 -9.91 -7.38 19.68
N VAL A 193 -8.73 -7.04 19.22
CA VAL A 193 -8.07 -7.68 18.08
C VAL A 193 -7.30 -8.90 18.60
N ARG A 194 -7.54 -10.08 18.01
CA ARG A 194 -6.94 -11.36 18.43
C ARG A 194 -6.03 -11.92 17.34
#